data_ca69ba515ce38d0539d08b8eed6f0ed5
#
_entry.id   ca69ba515ce38d0539d08b8eed6f0ed5
#
_cell.length_a   1.000
_cell.length_b   1.000
_cell.length_c   1.000
_cell.angle_alpha   90.00
_cell.angle_beta   90.00
_cell.angle_gamma   90.00
#
_symmetry.space_group_name_H-M   'P 1'
#
loop_
_entity.id
_entity.type
_entity.pdbx_description
1 polymer ?
#
loop_
_entity_poly.entity_id
_entity_poly.type
_entity_poly.pdbx_seq_one_letter_code
_entity_poly.pdbx_strand_id
1 'polypeptide(L)'
;MDIEAIRKEFPILNETINGKPLVYLDNAATTQKPKCVIEAMSDYYYHYNANVHRGVHSLSQIATDMFEKVREQVRKYLNANKTSEIIYTRGTTEGLNLLAETLTQNLQIGDEIILSESEHHSNIVPWQLAAEKRGLNIRVIPMNDEGMLQIECLDELINEKTKIISVAQVSNSLGVVHD
;
A
#
# COMPACT_ATOMS: atom_id res chain seq x y z
N MET A 1 7.47 -20.09 15.16
CA MET A 1 8.26 -19.12 14.37
C MET A 1 9.50 -18.78 15.17
N ASP A 2 10.69 -18.90 14.59
CA ASP A 2 11.95 -18.54 15.27
C ASP A 2 12.23 -17.03 15.06
N ILE A 3 11.85 -16.22 16.05
CA ILE A 3 11.97 -14.75 16.00
C ILE A 3 13.45 -14.34 15.94
N GLU A 4 14.33 -15.04 16.64
CA GLU A 4 15.76 -14.72 16.67
C GLU A 4 16.42 -14.98 15.30
N ALA A 5 16.02 -16.05 14.61
CA ALA A 5 16.47 -16.28 13.24
C ALA A 5 16.00 -15.19 12.30
N ILE A 6 14.73 -14.76 12.38
CA ILE A 6 14.19 -13.67 11.57
C ILE A 6 14.90 -12.35 11.87
N ARG A 7 15.14 -12.02 13.14
CA ARG A 7 15.84 -10.77 13.51
C ARG A 7 17.24 -10.65 12.90
N LYS A 8 17.95 -11.77 12.77
CA LYS A 8 19.31 -11.83 12.16
C LYS A 8 19.31 -11.43 10.68
N GLU A 9 18.17 -11.58 9.99
CA GLU A 9 18.02 -11.13 8.60
C GLU A 9 17.95 -9.61 8.45
N PHE A 10 17.79 -8.86 9.55
CA PHE A 10 17.70 -7.40 9.56
C PHE A 10 18.95 -6.79 10.22
N PRO A 11 19.99 -6.43 9.45
CA PRO A 11 21.27 -5.99 10.00
C PRO A 11 21.16 -4.80 10.96
N ILE A 12 20.26 -3.87 10.68
CA ILE A 12 20.05 -2.66 11.50
C ILE A 12 19.61 -2.99 12.94
N LEU A 13 18.97 -4.12 13.18
CA LEU A 13 18.53 -4.52 14.52
C LEU A 13 19.68 -4.92 15.43
N ASN A 14 20.93 -5.03 14.90
CA ASN A 14 22.14 -5.25 15.68
C ASN A 14 22.79 -3.95 16.16
N GLU A 15 22.28 -2.79 15.71
CA GLU A 15 22.83 -1.48 16.08
C GLU A 15 22.54 -1.15 17.55
N THR A 16 23.38 -0.29 18.09
CA THR A 16 23.27 0.23 19.47
C THR A 16 23.05 1.73 19.43
N ILE A 17 22.00 2.20 20.06
CA ILE A 17 21.67 3.63 20.16
C ILE A 17 21.76 4.05 21.63
N ASN A 18 22.57 5.07 21.91
CA ASN A 18 22.80 5.56 23.28
C ASN A 18 23.26 4.46 24.27
N GLY A 19 24.08 3.53 23.79
CA GLY A 19 24.61 2.41 24.58
C GLY A 19 23.60 1.29 24.89
N LYS A 20 22.43 1.29 24.22
CA LYS A 20 21.42 0.25 24.37
C LYS A 20 21.09 -0.39 23.03
N PRO A 21 20.69 -1.68 22.99
CA PRO A 21 20.21 -2.31 21.76
C PRO A 21 19.07 -1.52 21.13
N LEU A 22 19.09 -1.43 19.78
CA LEU A 22 18.04 -0.76 19.05
C LEU A 22 16.67 -1.42 19.29
N VAL A 23 15.69 -0.61 19.69
CA VAL A 23 14.26 -0.92 19.64
C VAL A 23 13.63 -0.03 18.59
N TYR A 24 13.09 -0.64 17.53
CA TYR A 24 12.47 0.08 16.41
C TYR A 24 10.98 -0.27 16.34
N LEU A 25 10.11 0.71 16.56
CA LEU A 25 8.64 0.54 16.62
C LEU A 25 7.91 1.38 15.57
N ASP A 26 8.62 1.96 14.61
CA ASP A 26 8.06 2.87 13.60
C ASP A 26 7.97 2.24 12.20
N ASN A 27 7.67 0.93 12.15
CA ASN A 27 7.53 0.22 10.87
C ASN A 27 6.32 0.70 10.04
N ALA A 28 5.30 1.31 10.66
CA ALA A 28 4.17 1.89 9.95
C ALA A 28 4.59 3.07 9.05
N ALA A 29 5.59 3.85 9.47
CA ALA A 29 6.17 4.92 8.65
C ALA A 29 7.20 4.39 7.67
N THR A 30 8.12 3.54 8.13
CA THR A 30 9.18 2.94 7.30
C THR A 30 9.56 1.56 7.82
N THR A 31 9.34 0.54 7.01
CA THR A 31 9.72 -0.85 7.32
C THR A 31 11.22 -1.05 7.13
N GLN A 32 11.88 -1.65 8.10
CA GLN A 32 13.28 -2.06 7.99
C GLN A 32 13.45 -3.10 6.89
N LYS A 33 14.63 -3.10 6.26
CA LYS A 33 14.92 -3.95 5.10
C LYS A 33 15.75 -5.15 5.53
N PRO A 34 15.36 -6.38 5.18
CA PRO A 34 16.18 -7.55 5.39
C PRO A 34 17.42 -7.53 4.46
N LYS A 35 18.45 -8.23 4.86
CA LYS A 35 19.72 -8.32 4.14
C LYS A 35 19.55 -8.70 2.67
N CYS A 36 18.68 -9.68 2.38
CA CYS A 36 18.42 -10.14 1.01
C CYS A 36 17.89 -9.03 0.09
N VAL A 37 17.09 -8.08 0.61
CA VAL A 37 16.58 -6.95 -0.18
C VAL A 37 17.70 -5.95 -0.46
N ILE A 38 18.54 -5.64 0.54
CA ILE A 38 19.68 -4.72 0.39
C ILE A 38 20.66 -5.28 -0.62
N GLU A 39 21.00 -6.57 -0.51
CA GLU A 39 21.92 -7.24 -1.42
C GLU A 39 21.37 -7.32 -2.85
N ALA A 40 20.09 -7.64 -3.02
CA ALA A 40 19.49 -7.69 -4.36
C ALA A 40 19.49 -6.31 -5.05
N MET A 41 19.22 -5.23 -4.30
CA MET A 41 19.32 -3.87 -4.85
C MET A 41 20.75 -3.52 -5.23
N SER A 42 21.73 -3.83 -4.38
CA SER A 42 23.15 -3.55 -4.65
C SER A 42 23.64 -4.35 -5.84
N ASP A 43 23.32 -5.64 -5.91
CA ASP A 43 23.68 -6.53 -7.00
C ASP A 43 23.10 -6.05 -8.34
N TYR A 44 21.86 -5.62 -8.35
CA TYR A 44 21.25 -5.03 -9.54
C TYR A 44 22.03 -3.83 -10.05
N TYR A 45 22.37 -2.89 -9.19
CA TYR A 45 23.12 -1.69 -9.59
C TYR A 45 24.55 -2.00 -10.01
N TYR A 46 25.22 -2.97 -9.40
CA TYR A 46 26.57 -3.35 -9.76
C TYR A 46 26.66 -4.12 -11.09
N HIS A 47 25.63 -4.92 -11.44
CA HIS A 47 25.79 -5.92 -12.50
C HIS A 47 24.73 -5.85 -13.61
N TYR A 48 23.52 -5.33 -13.34
CA TYR A 48 22.37 -5.48 -14.26
C TYR A 48 21.65 -4.18 -14.59
N ASN A 49 22.06 -3.05 -14.01
CA ASN A 49 21.35 -1.78 -14.17
C ASN A 49 21.28 -1.35 -15.64
N ALA A 50 20.08 -1.41 -16.20
CA ALA A 50 19.78 -1.02 -17.57
C ALA A 50 18.33 -0.56 -17.70
N ASN A 51 18.05 0.09 -18.84
CA ASN A 51 16.68 0.54 -19.16
C ASN A 51 15.77 -0.67 -19.43
N VAL A 52 14.73 -0.81 -18.64
CA VAL A 52 13.72 -1.88 -18.76
C VAL A 52 12.81 -1.62 -19.97
N HIS A 53 12.47 -2.65 -20.76
CA HIS A 53 11.56 -2.67 -21.91
C HIS A 53 12.01 -1.91 -23.18
N ARG A 54 13.06 -1.09 -23.15
CA ARG A 54 13.38 -0.21 -24.28
C ARG A 54 14.76 -0.41 -24.90
N GLY A 55 15.62 -1.19 -24.25
CA GLY A 55 16.96 -1.45 -24.76
C GLY A 55 17.02 -2.70 -25.64
N VAL A 56 17.87 -2.67 -26.67
CA VAL A 56 18.09 -3.82 -27.57
C VAL A 56 19.36 -4.61 -27.25
N HIS A 57 20.02 -4.28 -26.15
CA HIS A 57 21.26 -4.94 -25.70
C HIS A 57 21.00 -5.93 -24.54
N SER A 58 21.94 -6.84 -24.31
CA SER A 58 21.79 -7.95 -23.36
C SER A 58 21.43 -7.51 -21.93
N LEU A 59 22.04 -6.45 -21.40
CA LEU A 59 21.71 -5.97 -20.05
C LEU A 59 20.26 -5.49 -19.94
N SER A 60 19.74 -4.82 -20.97
CA SER A 60 18.33 -4.40 -20.98
C SER A 60 17.38 -5.60 -21.00
N GLN A 61 17.74 -6.66 -21.74
CA GLN A 61 16.94 -7.88 -21.74
C GLN A 61 16.95 -8.53 -20.35
N ILE A 62 18.11 -8.68 -19.73
CA ILE A 62 18.25 -9.23 -18.38
C ILE A 62 17.42 -8.42 -17.37
N ALA A 63 17.55 -7.09 -17.38
CA ALA A 63 16.81 -6.22 -16.48
C ALA A 63 15.27 -6.33 -16.70
N THR A 64 14.85 -6.45 -17.96
CA THR A 64 13.43 -6.64 -18.32
C THR A 64 12.91 -7.99 -17.81
N ASP A 65 13.66 -9.05 -18.03
CA ASP A 65 13.26 -10.40 -17.57
C ASP A 65 13.16 -10.48 -16.05
N MET A 66 14.11 -9.84 -15.32
CA MET A 66 14.05 -9.73 -13.87
C MET A 66 12.81 -8.97 -13.40
N PHE A 67 12.49 -7.84 -14.01
CA PHE A 67 11.33 -7.02 -13.68
C PHE A 67 10.01 -7.76 -13.91
N GLU A 68 9.85 -8.41 -15.08
CA GLU A 68 8.62 -9.14 -15.41
C GLU A 68 8.46 -10.40 -14.57
N LYS A 69 9.57 -11.06 -14.20
CA LYS A 69 9.53 -12.20 -13.27
C LYS A 69 8.97 -11.79 -11.90
N VAL A 70 9.37 -10.63 -11.38
CA VAL A 70 8.82 -10.11 -10.11
C VAL A 70 7.34 -9.77 -10.26
N ARG A 71 6.92 -9.16 -11.39
CA ARG A 71 5.50 -8.89 -11.66
C ARG A 71 4.67 -10.17 -11.62
N GLU A 72 5.17 -11.23 -12.23
CA GLU A 72 4.49 -12.54 -12.21
C GLU A 72 4.43 -13.15 -10.80
N GLN A 73 5.48 -12.98 -9.98
CA GLN A 73 5.48 -13.41 -8.59
C GLN A 73 4.42 -12.65 -7.77
N VAL A 74 4.35 -11.33 -7.92
CA VAL A 74 3.33 -10.49 -7.26
C VAL A 74 1.93 -10.88 -7.73
N ARG A 75 1.73 -11.10 -9.02
CA ARG A 75 0.46 -11.60 -9.58
C ARG A 75 0.00 -12.85 -8.86
N LYS A 76 0.88 -13.85 -8.73
CA LYS A 76 0.56 -15.11 -8.03
C LYS A 76 0.27 -14.90 -6.56
N TYR A 77 1.06 -14.08 -5.88
CA TYR A 77 0.91 -13.79 -4.46
C TYR A 77 -0.44 -13.12 -4.15
N LEU A 78 -0.87 -12.19 -5.01
CA LEU A 78 -2.16 -11.50 -4.89
C LEU A 78 -3.34 -12.26 -5.52
N ASN A 79 -3.09 -13.44 -6.08
CA ASN A 79 -4.11 -14.23 -6.80
C ASN A 79 -4.79 -13.45 -7.95
N ALA A 80 -4.07 -12.54 -8.60
CA ALA A 80 -4.56 -11.81 -9.75
C ALA A 80 -4.60 -12.69 -11.00
N ASN A 81 -5.55 -12.47 -11.91
CA ASN A 81 -5.71 -13.29 -13.10
C ASN A 81 -4.62 -13.04 -14.15
N LYS A 82 -4.22 -11.78 -14.32
CA LYS A 82 -3.27 -11.34 -15.35
C LYS A 82 -2.17 -10.44 -14.77
N THR A 83 -0.99 -10.48 -15.36
CA THR A 83 0.13 -9.58 -15.00
C THR A 83 -0.21 -8.11 -15.25
N SER A 84 -1.09 -7.81 -16.20
CA SER A 84 -1.58 -6.46 -16.48
C SER A 84 -2.42 -5.84 -15.35
N GLU A 85 -2.87 -6.65 -14.38
CA GLU A 85 -3.56 -6.18 -13.17
C GLU A 85 -2.57 -5.68 -12.10
N ILE A 86 -1.28 -5.94 -12.27
CA ILE A 86 -0.24 -5.50 -11.35
C ILE A 86 0.36 -4.18 -11.83
N ILE A 87 0.07 -3.12 -11.09
CA ILE A 87 0.56 -1.77 -11.37
C ILE A 87 1.51 -1.36 -10.25
N TYR A 88 2.76 -1.04 -10.60
CA TYR A 88 3.73 -0.52 -9.64
C TYR A 88 3.55 0.99 -9.46
N THR A 89 3.51 1.41 -8.20
CA THR A 89 3.48 2.82 -7.80
C THR A 89 4.64 3.12 -6.85
N ARG A 90 4.94 4.38 -6.62
CA ARG A 90 5.99 4.81 -5.68
C ARG A 90 5.60 4.64 -4.22
N GLY A 91 4.35 4.29 -3.95
CA GLY A 91 3.82 4.06 -2.61
C GLY A 91 2.31 4.20 -2.57
N THR A 92 1.73 3.94 -1.41
CA THR A 92 0.28 3.95 -1.18
C THR A 92 -0.36 5.30 -1.56
N THR A 93 0.28 6.42 -1.27
CA THR A 93 -0.25 7.75 -1.61
C THR A 93 -0.45 7.92 -3.12
N GLU A 94 0.52 7.52 -3.95
CA GLU A 94 0.36 7.56 -5.41
C GLU A 94 -0.74 6.59 -5.87
N GLY A 95 -0.75 5.38 -5.30
CA GLY A 95 -1.77 4.37 -5.62
C GLY A 95 -3.18 4.86 -5.34
N LEU A 96 -3.42 5.45 -4.17
CA LEU A 96 -4.73 5.97 -3.79
C LEU A 96 -5.15 7.20 -4.61
N ASN A 97 -4.22 8.09 -4.96
CA ASN A 97 -4.51 9.20 -5.88
C ASN A 97 -4.91 8.68 -7.28
N LEU A 98 -4.19 7.67 -7.79
CA LEU A 98 -4.53 7.03 -9.05
C LEU A 98 -5.93 6.39 -9.00
N LEU A 99 -6.25 5.67 -7.93
CA LEU A 99 -7.56 5.04 -7.74
C LEU A 99 -8.65 6.09 -7.61
N ALA A 100 -8.46 7.12 -6.80
CA ALA A 100 -9.44 8.19 -6.62
C ALA A 100 -9.75 8.89 -7.95
N GLU A 101 -8.74 9.21 -8.75
CA GLU A 101 -8.96 9.84 -10.06
C GLU A 101 -9.64 8.88 -11.04
N THR A 102 -9.20 7.62 -11.14
CA THR A 102 -9.70 6.69 -12.16
C THR A 102 -11.08 6.09 -11.84
N LEU A 103 -11.31 5.68 -10.58
CA LEU A 103 -12.57 5.04 -10.21
C LEU A 103 -13.74 6.02 -10.15
N THR A 104 -13.46 7.31 -9.93
CA THR A 104 -14.54 8.32 -9.85
C THR A 104 -14.85 8.99 -11.18
N GLN A 105 -14.14 8.67 -12.27
CA GLN A 105 -14.33 9.35 -13.58
C GLN A 105 -15.75 9.27 -14.13
N ASN A 106 -16.42 8.15 -13.89
CA ASN A 106 -17.76 7.87 -14.46
C ASN A 106 -18.88 7.94 -13.39
N LEU A 107 -18.58 8.39 -12.20
CA LEU A 107 -19.56 8.55 -11.14
C LEU A 107 -20.44 9.79 -11.40
N GLN A 108 -21.66 9.75 -10.87
CA GLN A 108 -22.63 10.81 -11.04
C GLN A 108 -22.64 11.74 -9.81
N ILE A 109 -23.07 12.99 -10.01
CA ILE A 109 -23.29 13.92 -8.88
C ILE A 109 -24.20 13.28 -7.85
N GLY A 110 -23.77 13.31 -6.60
CA GLY A 110 -24.49 12.71 -5.47
C GLY A 110 -24.21 11.24 -5.23
N ASP A 111 -23.38 10.57 -6.07
CA ASP A 111 -22.85 9.25 -5.72
C ASP A 111 -21.97 9.33 -4.47
N GLU A 112 -21.82 8.21 -3.75
CA GLU A 112 -21.23 8.18 -2.41
C GLU A 112 -19.97 7.33 -2.35
N ILE A 113 -19.01 7.82 -1.57
CA ILE A 113 -17.78 7.13 -1.18
C ILE A 113 -17.82 6.95 0.33
N ILE A 114 -17.60 5.73 0.81
CA ILE A 114 -17.52 5.43 2.23
C ILE A 114 -16.03 5.28 2.62
N LEU A 115 -15.61 6.01 3.64
CA LEU A 115 -14.30 5.92 4.28
C LEU A 115 -14.47 5.54 5.74
N SER A 116 -13.39 5.16 6.43
CA SER A 116 -13.44 5.03 7.89
C SER A 116 -12.87 6.28 8.59
N GLU A 117 -13.27 6.48 9.85
CA GLU A 117 -12.75 7.56 10.69
C GLU A 117 -11.26 7.36 11.05
N SER A 118 -10.77 6.11 11.01
CA SER A 118 -9.39 5.74 11.37
C SER A 118 -8.39 5.81 10.21
N GLU A 119 -8.77 6.40 9.07
CA GLU A 119 -7.94 6.40 7.86
C GLU A 119 -6.68 7.27 7.99
N HIS A 120 -5.63 6.81 7.33
CA HIS A 120 -4.47 7.66 7.06
C HIS A 120 -4.83 8.74 6.02
N HIS A 121 -4.23 9.92 6.12
CA HIS A 121 -4.48 11.03 5.18
C HIS A 121 -4.37 10.65 3.70
N SER A 122 -3.49 9.70 3.37
CA SER A 122 -3.37 9.19 1.99
C SER A 122 -4.63 8.51 1.47
N ASN A 123 -5.49 8.00 2.37
CA ASN A 123 -6.79 7.42 2.04
C ASN A 123 -7.99 8.32 2.43
N ILE A 124 -7.75 9.58 2.70
CA ILE A 124 -8.79 10.59 2.93
C ILE A 124 -8.74 11.65 1.84
N VAL A 125 -7.60 12.34 1.74
CA VAL A 125 -7.45 13.54 0.91
C VAL A 125 -7.72 13.29 -0.58
N PRO A 126 -7.21 12.22 -1.21
CA PRO A 126 -7.52 11.95 -2.63
C PRO A 126 -9.01 11.80 -2.91
N TRP A 127 -9.75 11.13 -2.01
CA TRP A 127 -11.19 10.96 -2.14
C TRP A 127 -11.95 12.27 -1.92
N GLN A 128 -11.53 13.10 -0.96
CA GLN A 128 -12.10 14.44 -0.74
C GLN A 128 -11.94 15.31 -1.99
N LEU A 129 -10.74 15.36 -2.56
CA LEU A 129 -10.47 16.13 -3.78
C LEU A 129 -11.28 15.61 -4.99
N ALA A 130 -11.40 14.30 -5.12
CA ALA A 130 -12.22 13.70 -6.18
C ALA A 130 -13.72 13.99 -5.97
N ALA A 131 -14.19 13.92 -4.72
CA ALA A 131 -15.57 14.23 -4.37
C ALA A 131 -15.92 15.70 -4.62
N GLU A 132 -15.08 16.64 -4.20
CA GLU A 132 -15.24 18.06 -4.47
C GLU A 132 -15.29 18.35 -5.98
N LYS A 133 -14.35 17.80 -6.73
CA LYS A 133 -14.25 17.98 -8.19
C LYS A 133 -15.49 17.49 -8.95
N ARG A 134 -16.14 16.43 -8.45
CA ARG A 134 -17.20 15.69 -9.19
C ARG A 134 -18.59 15.78 -8.54
N GLY A 135 -18.71 16.48 -7.41
CA GLY A 135 -19.99 16.61 -6.69
C GLY A 135 -20.43 15.29 -6.03
N LEU A 136 -19.48 14.47 -5.56
CA LEU A 136 -19.75 13.24 -4.83
C LEU A 136 -19.88 13.52 -3.34
N ASN A 137 -20.47 12.61 -2.58
CA ASN A 137 -20.60 12.68 -1.14
C ASN A 137 -19.65 11.70 -0.46
N ILE A 138 -19.04 12.13 0.65
CA ILE A 138 -18.27 11.23 1.52
C ILE A 138 -19.10 10.90 2.74
N ARG A 139 -19.21 9.61 3.03
CA ARG A 139 -19.77 9.07 4.27
C ARG A 139 -18.68 8.39 5.07
N VAL A 140 -18.82 8.40 6.38
CA VAL A 140 -17.77 7.92 7.28
C VAL A 140 -18.30 6.84 8.21
N ILE A 141 -17.61 5.71 8.28
CA ILE A 141 -17.81 4.69 9.30
C ILE A 141 -17.18 5.22 10.59
N PRO A 142 -17.96 5.44 11.65
CA PRO A 142 -17.43 5.96 12.90
C PRO A 142 -16.57 4.93 13.63
N MET A 143 -15.76 5.43 14.55
CA MET A 143 -14.89 4.63 15.42
C MET A 143 -15.35 4.79 16.87
N ASN A 144 -15.28 3.74 17.67
CA ASN A 144 -15.54 3.81 19.10
C ASN A 144 -14.29 4.24 19.90
N ASP A 145 -14.47 4.47 21.19
CA ASP A 145 -13.38 4.90 22.08
C ASP A 145 -12.23 3.88 22.21
N GLU A 146 -12.46 2.64 21.82
CA GLU A 146 -11.46 1.57 21.78
C GLU A 146 -10.67 1.53 20.45
N GLY A 147 -11.02 2.39 19.51
CA GLY A 147 -10.39 2.47 18.19
C GLY A 147 -10.93 1.47 17.17
N MET A 148 -12.02 0.74 17.49
CA MET A 148 -12.66 -0.20 16.57
C MET A 148 -13.69 0.51 15.70
N LEU A 149 -13.73 0.17 14.41
CA LEU A 149 -14.77 0.66 13.51
C LEU A 149 -16.13 0.07 13.90
N GLN A 150 -17.15 0.90 13.90
CA GLN A 150 -18.55 0.48 14.13
C GLN A 150 -19.13 -0.03 12.82
N ILE A 151 -18.70 -1.22 12.39
CA ILE A 151 -19.08 -1.82 11.10
C ILE A 151 -20.57 -2.16 11.01
N GLU A 152 -21.27 -2.30 12.14
CA GLU A 152 -22.72 -2.45 12.22
C GLU A 152 -23.49 -1.26 11.60
N CYS A 153 -22.84 -0.09 11.51
CA CYS A 153 -23.43 1.08 10.85
C CYS A 153 -23.43 0.96 9.32
N LEU A 154 -22.72 -0.04 8.73
CA LEU A 154 -22.63 -0.19 7.27
C LEU A 154 -24.01 -0.41 6.63
N ASP A 155 -24.91 -1.14 7.26
CA ASP A 155 -26.27 -1.38 6.74
C ASP A 155 -27.07 -0.07 6.56
N GLU A 156 -26.77 0.96 7.37
CA GLU A 156 -27.37 2.29 7.28
C GLU A 156 -26.60 3.22 6.32
N LEU A 157 -25.30 2.97 6.15
CA LEU A 157 -24.43 3.76 5.30
C LEU A 157 -24.52 3.35 3.83
N ILE A 158 -24.62 2.04 3.56
CA ILE A 158 -24.66 1.51 2.18
C ILE A 158 -26.06 1.70 1.58
N ASN A 159 -26.10 2.29 0.40
CA ASN A 159 -27.33 2.48 -0.37
C ASN A 159 -27.02 2.45 -1.88
N GLU A 160 -28.02 2.67 -2.73
CA GLU A 160 -27.89 2.62 -4.18
C GLU A 160 -26.87 3.63 -4.76
N LYS A 161 -26.60 4.72 -4.03
CA LYS A 161 -25.61 5.73 -4.41
C LYS A 161 -24.19 5.36 -3.99
N THR A 162 -24.00 4.40 -3.09
CA THR A 162 -22.68 3.95 -2.66
C THR A 162 -21.97 3.25 -3.82
N LYS A 163 -20.81 3.79 -4.24
CA LYS A 163 -20.01 3.27 -5.36
C LYS A 163 -18.65 2.78 -4.94
N ILE A 164 -18.10 3.35 -3.86
CA ILE A 164 -16.75 3.02 -3.40
C ILE A 164 -16.78 2.91 -1.88
N ILE A 165 -16.09 1.90 -1.35
CA ILE A 165 -15.73 1.78 0.06
C ILE A 165 -14.21 1.64 0.11
N SER A 166 -13.53 2.53 0.82
CA SER A 166 -12.08 2.52 0.95
C SER A 166 -11.70 2.62 2.42
N VAL A 167 -11.26 1.50 2.99
CA VAL A 167 -10.94 1.37 4.41
C VAL A 167 -9.60 0.66 4.60
N ALA A 168 -8.85 1.06 5.63
CA ALA A 168 -7.63 0.39 6.04
C ALA A 168 -7.97 -0.86 6.86
N GLN A 169 -7.34 -1.99 6.53
CA GLN A 169 -7.48 -3.21 7.33
C GLN A 169 -6.82 -3.07 8.70
N VAL A 170 -5.71 -2.34 8.77
CA VAL A 170 -4.96 -2.12 10.00
C VAL A 170 -4.66 -0.64 10.15
N SER A 171 -5.05 -0.06 11.27
CA SER A 171 -4.75 1.33 11.58
C SER A 171 -3.24 1.54 11.77
N ASN A 172 -2.66 2.49 11.03
CA ASN A 172 -1.24 2.84 11.15
C ASN A 172 -0.89 3.57 12.46
N SER A 173 -1.88 4.18 13.11
CA SER A 173 -1.68 4.93 14.37
C SER A 173 -2.04 4.10 15.61
N LEU A 174 -3.10 3.30 15.54
CA LEU A 174 -3.60 2.53 16.68
C LEU A 174 -3.13 1.06 16.67
N GLY A 175 -2.77 0.54 15.49
CA GLY A 175 -2.43 -0.88 15.33
C GLY A 175 -3.62 -1.83 15.45
N VAL A 176 -4.83 -1.30 15.50
CA VAL A 176 -6.07 -2.09 15.52
C VAL A 176 -6.27 -2.74 14.15
N VAL A 177 -6.63 -4.02 14.16
CA VAL A 177 -7.02 -4.78 12.97
C VAL A 177 -8.54 -4.77 12.89
N HIS A 178 -9.06 -4.30 11.78
CA HIS A 178 -10.50 -4.27 11.51
C HIS A 178 -10.90 -5.56 10.77
N ASP A 179 -12.00 -6.18 11.18
CA ASP A 179 -12.56 -7.39 10.59
C ASP A 179 -13.36 -7.10 9.29
#